data_0c51a6f21c9b268917b92f01d5a6dc9c
#
_entry.id   0c51a6f21c9b268917b92f01d5a6dc9c
#
_cell.length_a   1.000
_cell.length_b   1.000
_cell.length_c   1.000
_cell.angle_alpha   90.00
_cell.angle_beta   90.00
_cell.angle_gamma   90.00
#
_symmetry.space_group_name_H-M   'P 1'
#
loop_
_entity.id
_entity.type
_entity.pdbx_description
1 polymer ?
#
loop_
_entity_poly.entity_id
_entity_poly.type
_entity_poly.pdbx_seq_one_letter_code
_entity_poly.pdbx_strand_id
1 'polypeptide(L)'
;MGAPARGIAPGRFAGYGSGRCKSAARSTIQARGNMSQNIISITFDDKALSAIDTAISTLEGELQGLIDLSADERRGLPKMGDKSEAFCRQTLNVLAQNPQVVPTSLDLPEAQRDLQALDALRSRSLRLRQLVGRVEDTELALGSDVMSAALDGYALLKVLGKGSGLEALRKEVGARFAKKPSVEAQKPAVD
;
A
#
# COMPACT_ATOMS: atom_id res chain seq x y z
N MET A 1 -2.22 72.23 -22.43
CA MET A 1 -1.25 71.53 -23.30
C MET A 1 -1.04 70.14 -22.71
N GLY A 2 -1.73 69.16 -23.26
CA GLY A 2 -1.69 67.78 -22.79
C GLY A 2 -0.67 66.99 -23.57
N ALA A 3 0.07 66.12 -22.89
CA ALA A 3 0.88 65.09 -23.47
C ALA A 3 0.20 63.72 -23.36
N PRO A 4 0.23 62.83 -24.37
CA PRO A 4 -0.56 61.61 -24.39
C PRO A 4 0.17 60.46 -23.66
N ALA A 5 -0.68 59.65 -23.00
CA ALA A 5 -0.28 58.43 -22.35
C ALA A 5 0.21 57.36 -23.38
N ARG A 6 1.36 56.77 -23.15
CA ARG A 6 1.88 55.65 -23.92
C ARG A 6 1.26 54.35 -23.45
N GLY A 7 0.59 53.65 -24.38
CA GLY A 7 0.02 52.34 -24.15
C GLY A 7 1.09 51.29 -23.90
N ILE A 8 0.86 50.45 -22.88
CA ILE A 8 1.66 49.26 -22.56
C ILE A 8 1.11 48.10 -23.37
N ALA A 9 1.94 47.55 -24.22
CA ALA A 9 1.63 46.36 -25.02
C ALA A 9 1.51 45.10 -24.10
N PRO A 10 0.62 44.14 -24.38
CA PRO A 10 0.51 42.92 -23.59
C PRO A 10 1.69 41.98 -23.88
N GLY A 11 2.41 41.65 -22.81
CA GLY A 11 3.51 40.68 -22.85
C GLY A 11 2.95 39.30 -23.20
N ARG A 12 3.61 38.66 -24.17
CA ARG A 12 3.37 37.27 -24.56
C ARG A 12 3.76 36.36 -23.38
N PHE A 13 2.78 35.68 -22.81
CA PHE A 13 3.00 34.55 -21.93
C PHE A 13 3.58 33.39 -22.76
N ALA A 14 4.87 33.11 -22.55
CA ALA A 14 5.52 31.92 -23.07
C ALA A 14 4.87 30.69 -22.43
N GLY A 15 4.40 29.78 -23.30
CA GLY A 15 3.76 28.53 -22.87
C GLY A 15 4.69 27.66 -22.04
N TYR A 16 4.27 27.36 -20.83
CA TYR A 16 4.83 26.26 -20.05
C TYR A 16 4.45 24.96 -20.76
N GLY A 17 5.45 24.34 -21.38
CA GLY A 17 5.36 23.03 -21.94
C GLY A 17 4.91 22.02 -20.88
N SER A 18 3.71 21.50 -21.04
CA SER A 18 3.22 20.35 -20.29
C SER A 18 4.09 19.15 -20.63
N GLY A 19 5.13 18.94 -19.83
CA GLY A 19 5.87 17.69 -19.81
C GLY A 19 4.89 16.56 -19.52
N ARG A 20 4.43 15.89 -20.57
CA ARG A 20 3.71 14.64 -20.47
C ARG A 20 4.65 13.63 -19.81
N CYS A 21 4.49 13.44 -18.50
CA CYS A 21 4.97 12.26 -17.83
C CYS A 21 4.39 11.06 -18.57
N LYS A 22 5.19 10.40 -19.36
CA LYS A 22 4.86 9.10 -19.94
C LYS A 22 4.93 8.09 -18.81
N SER A 23 3.85 8.05 -18.05
CA SER A 23 3.59 7.07 -17.04
C SER A 23 3.25 5.74 -17.70
N ALA A 24 3.80 4.73 -17.07
CA ALA A 24 3.25 3.42 -16.88
C ALA A 24 3.10 2.56 -18.12
N ALA A 25 4.02 1.63 -18.20
CA ALA A 25 3.77 0.36 -18.83
C ALA A 25 2.41 -0.19 -18.38
N ARG A 26 1.41 -0.08 -19.23
CA ARG A 26 0.19 -0.89 -19.10
C ARG A 26 0.62 -2.32 -19.37
N SER A 27 0.67 -3.14 -18.33
CA SER A 27 0.82 -4.58 -18.48
C SER A 27 -0.40 -5.08 -19.25
N THR A 28 -0.20 -5.41 -20.51
CA THR A 28 -1.22 -6.04 -21.33
C THR A 28 -1.29 -7.49 -20.91
N ILE A 29 -2.38 -7.88 -20.26
CA ILE A 29 -2.68 -9.28 -19.99
C ILE A 29 -2.92 -9.93 -21.35
N GLN A 30 -1.89 -10.59 -21.90
CA GLN A 30 -2.02 -11.43 -23.08
C GLN A 30 -2.23 -12.87 -22.62
N ALA A 31 -3.46 -13.33 -22.74
CA ALA A 31 -3.78 -14.75 -22.70
C ALA A 31 -3.12 -15.45 -23.92
N ARG A 32 -1.96 -16.07 -23.71
CA ARG A 32 -1.36 -16.99 -24.68
C ARG A 32 -1.53 -18.41 -24.16
N GLY A 33 -2.14 -19.24 -24.99
CA GLY A 33 -2.40 -20.64 -24.69
C GLY A 33 -1.13 -21.44 -24.39
N ASN A 34 -1.27 -22.30 -23.39
CA ASN A 34 -0.50 -23.50 -23.15
C ASN A 34 1.01 -23.36 -22.94
N MET A 35 1.37 -22.81 -21.80
CA MET A 35 2.64 -22.92 -21.05
C MET A 35 2.52 -22.02 -19.84
N SER A 36 2.98 -22.41 -18.68
CA SER A 36 2.86 -21.76 -17.36
C SER A 36 2.33 -20.32 -17.38
N GLN A 37 1.26 -20.07 -16.66
CA GLN A 37 0.70 -18.74 -16.49
C GLN A 37 1.83 -17.74 -16.13
N ASN A 38 1.92 -16.63 -16.85
CA ASN A 38 2.83 -15.53 -16.51
C ASN A 38 2.00 -14.22 -16.51
N ILE A 39 1.58 -13.81 -15.32
CA ILE A 39 0.75 -12.61 -15.11
C ILE A 39 1.62 -11.37 -15.19
N ILE A 40 2.81 -11.42 -14.59
CA ILE A 40 3.73 -10.30 -14.50
C ILE A 40 5.19 -10.75 -14.60
N SER A 41 5.99 -9.95 -15.29
CA SER A 41 7.45 -10.07 -15.28
C SER A 41 8.05 -8.78 -14.77
N ILE A 42 8.68 -8.83 -13.62
CA ILE A 42 9.38 -7.69 -13.00
C ILE A 42 10.73 -8.16 -12.48
N THR A 43 11.73 -7.32 -12.65
CA THR A 43 13.08 -7.55 -12.12
C THR A 43 13.53 -6.30 -11.40
N PHE A 44 14.18 -6.48 -10.28
CA PHE A 44 14.80 -5.41 -9.52
C PHE A 44 16.32 -5.63 -9.58
N ASP A 45 17.05 -4.63 -10.06
CA ASP A 45 18.51 -4.61 -9.92
C ASP A 45 18.90 -4.14 -8.50
N ASP A 46 20.16 -4.40 -8.12
CA ASP A 46 20.66 -4.05 -6.78
C ASP A 46 20.58 -2.54 -6.51
N LYS A 47 20.70 -1.74 -7.55
CA LYS A 47 20.59 -0.29 -7.44
C LYS A 47 19.17 0.15 -7.13
N ALA A 48 18.18 -0.47 -7.76
CA ALA A 48 16.76 -0.20 -7.49
C ALA A 48 16.37 -0.63 -6.08
N LEU A 49 16.81 -1.82 -5.64
CA LEU A 49 16.57 -2.31 -4.29
C LEU A 49 17.20 -1.38 -3.24
N SER A 50 18.47 -1.00 -3.42
CA SER A 50 19.15 -0.05 -2.52
C SER A 50 18.47 1.32 -2.47
N ALA A 51 17.91 1.80 -3.58
CA ALA A 51 17.17 3.05 -3.61
C ALA A 51 15.83 2.94 -2.87
N ILE A 52 15.15 1.81 -2.97
CA ILE A 52 13.91 1.53 -2.23
C ILE A 52 14.19 1.47 -0.73
N ASP A 53 15.23 0.74 -0.31
CA ASP A 53 15.62 0.63 1.10
C ASP A 53 15.98 1.99 1.70
N THR A 54 16.72 2.81 0.94
CA THR A 54 17.05 4.18 1.35
C THR A 54 15.79 5.05 1.51
N ALA A 55 14.82 4.93 0.59
CA ALA A 55 13.56 5.67 0.68
C ALA A 55 12.72 5.24 1.90
N ILE A 56 12.68 3.93 2.19
CA ILE A 56 12.00 3.39 3.37
C ILE A 56 12.66 3.92 4.64
N SER A 57 13.98 3.83 4.74
CA SER A 57 14.74 4.33 5.91
C SER A 57 14.55 5.84 6.12
N THR A 58 14.47 6.60 5.04
CA THR A 58 14.17 8.03 5.11
C THR A 58 12.77 8.28 5.66
N LEU A 59 11.76 7.53 5.17
CA LEU A 59 10.40 7.64 5.68
C LEU A 59 10.31 7.27 7.17
N GLU A 60 10.97 6.20 7.59
CA GLU A 60 11.05 5.79 8.99
C GLU A 60 11.68 6.89 9.86
N GLY A 61 12.76 7.52 9.39
CA GLY A 61 13.42 8.63 10.06
C GLY A 61 12.52 9.85 10.24
N GLU A 62 11.81 10.25 9.18
CA GLU A 62 10.89 11.41 9.21
C GLU A 62 9.60 11.15 10.01
N LEU A 63 9.26 9.90 10.25
CA LEU A 63 8.04 9.47 10.93
C LEU A 63 8.29 8.90 12.35
N GLN A 64 9.45 9.17 12.95
CA GLN A 64 9.79 8.69 14.30
C GLN A 64 8.81 9.10 15.41
N GLY A 65 8.05 10.18 15.19
CA GLY A 65 7.02 10.64 16.13
C GLY A 65 5.70 9.86 16.09
N LEU A 66 5.56 8.87 15.20
CA LEU A 66 4.36 8.05 15.15
C LEU A 66 4.31 7.10 16.35
N ILE A 67 3.09 6.90 16.88
CA ILE A 67 2.84 6.00 18.01
C ILE A 67 2.20 4.70 17.55
N ASP A 68 2.44 3.64 18.29
CA ASP A 68 1.71 2.38 18.14
C ASP A 68 0.74 2.22 19.32
N LEU A 69 -0.50 1.87 19.00
CA LEU A 69 -1.58 1.69 19.95
C LEU A 69 -2.02 0.23 19.98
N SER A 70 -2.15 -0.32 21.18
CA SER A 70 -2.77 -1.63 21.38
C SER A 70 -4.25 -1.61 20.98
N ALA A 71 -4.86 -2.79 20.85
CA ALA A 71 -6.28 -2.91 20.53
C ALA A 71 -7.19 -2.30 21.60
N ASP A 72 -6.76 -2.35 22.88
CA ASP A 72 -7.53 -1.81 24.01
C ASP A 72 -7.44 -0.28 24.05
N GLU A 73 -6.26 0.28 23.86
CA GLU A 73 -6.07 1.72 23.75
C GLU A 73 -6.88 2.30 22.59
N ARG A 74 -6.84 1.65 21.40
CA ARG A 74 -7.67 2.07 20.26
C ARG A 74 -9.16 2.06 20.55
N ARG A 75 -9.64 1.13 21.39
CA ARG A 75 -11.06 1.05 21.78
C ARG A 75 -11.44 2.17 22.74
N GLY A 76 -10.53 2.55 23.64
CA GLY A 76 -10.76 3.60 24.64
C GLY A 76 -10.76 5.03 24.10
N LEU A 77 -10.16 5.27 22.92
CA LEU A 77 -10.10 6.61 22.35
C LEU A 77 -11.43 7.06 21.75
N PRO A 78 -11.82 8.33 21.94
CA PRO A 78 -12.90 8.94 21.18
C PRO A 78 -12.58 8.92 19.69
N LYS A 79 -13.51 8.44 18.87
CA LYS A 79 -13.32 8.30 17.44
C LYS A 79 -13.97 9.43 16.68
N MET A 80 -13.19 10.12 15.85
CA MET A 80 -13.68 11.13 14.95
C MET A 80 -14.01 10.52 13.59
N GLY A 81 -15.31 10.24 13.36
CA GLY A 81 -15.84 9.87 12.05
C GLY A 81 -16.25 11.11 11.24
N ASP A 82 -16.72 10.92 10.00
CA ASP A 82 -17.00 12.04 9.06
C ASP A 82 -17.92 13.12 9.63
N LYS A 83 -19.00 12.71 10.31
CA LYS A 83 -19.94 13.66 10.96
C LYS A 83 -19.31 14.42 12.13
N SER A 84 -18.53 13.70 12.95
CA SER A 84 -17.84 14.28 14.09
C SER A 84 -16.71 15.20 13.66
N GLU A 85 -16.08 14.93 12.53
CA GLU A 85 -15.02 15.77 11.98
C GLU A 85 -15.54 17.16 11.60
N ALA A 86 -16.66 17.23 10.89
CA ALA A 86 -17.27 18.50 10.52
C ALA A 86 -17.61 19.33 11.79
N PHE A 87 -18.16 18.69 12.80
CA PHE A 87 -18.43 19.32 14.11
C PHE A 87 -17.15 19.83 14.77
N CYS A 88 -16.10 19.01 14.87
CA CYS A 88 -14.83 19.40 15.49
C CYS A 88 -14.22 20.62 14.77
N ARG A 89 -14.14 20.56 13.44
CA ARG A 89 -13.57 21.66 12.63
C ARG A 89 -14.35 22.95 12.82
N GLN A 90 -15.66 22.89 12.78
CA GLN A 90 -16.51 24.06 12.97
C GLN A 90 -16.38 24.62 14.39
N THR A 91 -16.36 23.77 15.41
CA THR A 91 -16.22 24.18 16.81
C THR A 91 -14.88 24.88 17.03
N LEU A 92 -13.76 24.27 16.60
CA LEU A 92 -12.42 24.90 16.72
C LEU A 92 -12.34 26.22 15.98
N ASN A 93 -12.98 26.35 14.82
CA ASN A 93 -13.00 27.59 14.06
C ASN A 93 -13.82 28.69 14.78
N VAL A 94 -14.98 28.35 15.34
CA VAL A 94 -15.80 29.31 16.12
C VAL A 94 -15.05 29.78 17.37
N LEU A 95 -14.38 28.84 18.09
CA LEU A 95 -13.58 29.20 19.26
C LEU A 95 -12.39 30.08 18.90
N ALA A 96 -11.74 29.86 17.76
CA ALA A 96 -10.65 30.72 17.29
C ALA A 96 -11.11 32.14 16.97
N GLN A 97 -12.34 32.28 16.49
CA GLN A 97 -12.94 33.59 16.22
C GLN A 97 -13.45 34.32 17.50
N ASN A 98 -13.62 33.57 18.59
CA ASN A 98 -14.17 34.09 19.84
C ASN A 98 -13.28 33.73 21.05
N PRO A 99 -12.04 34.23 21.12
CA PRO A 99 -11.09 33.83 22.16
C PRO A 99 -11.58 34.15 23.58
N GLN A 100 -12.50 35.11 23.71
CA GLN A 100 -13.07 35.52 25.01
C GLN A 100 -13.96 34.44 25.66
N VAL A 101 -14.44 33.44 24.88
CA VAL A 101 -15.26 32.35 25.43
C VAL A 101 -14.45 31.06 25.66
N VAL A 102 -13.17 31.07 25.30
CA VAL A 102 -12.29 29.92 25.45
C VAL A 102 -11.84 29.79 26.90
N PRO A 103 -12.19 28.71 27.62
CA PRO A 103 -11.74 28.54 29.00
C PRO A 103 -10.22 28.27 29.01
N THR A 104 -9.56 28.69 30.08
CA THR A 104 -8.10 28.48 30.24
C THR A 104 -7.66 26.99 30.33
N SER A 105 -8.63 26.11 30.61
CA SER A 105 -8.39 24.66 30.63
C SER A 105 -8.38 24.02 29.25
N LEU A 106 -8.77 24.74 28.20
CA LEU A 106 -8.76 24.26 26.82
C LEU A 106 -7.56 24.85 26.07
N ASP A 107 -6.61 24.02 25.70
CA ASP A 107 -5.50 24.40 24.81
C ASP A 107 -5.98 24.39 23.35
N LEU A 108 -6.61 25.49 22.94
CA LEU A 108 -7.10 25.65 21.57
C LEU A 108 -5.97 25.64 20.52
N PRO A 109 -4.81 26.28 20.74
CA PRO A 109 -3.67 26.18 19.85
C PRO A 109 -3.17 24.74 19.64
N GLU A 110 -3.15 23.91 20.69
CA GLU A 110 -2.77 22.50 20.58
C GLU A 110 -3.79 21.73 19.72
N ALA A 111 -5.07 21.86 20.01
CA ALA A 111 -6.12 21.22 19.22
C ALA A 111 -6.09 21.61 17.73
N GLN A 112 -5.69 22.85 17.42
CA GLN A 112 -5.51 23.28 16.03
C GLN A 112 -4.26 22.67 15.39
N ARG A 113 -3.15 22.52 16.13
CA ARG A 113 -1.95 21.81 15.65
C ARG A 113 -2.26 20.36 15.37
N ASP A 114 -2.99 19.69 16.25
CA ASP A 114 -3.41 18.30 16.08
C ASP A 114 -4.25 18.10 14.83
N LEU A 115 -5.20 19.03 14.57
CA LEU A 115 -6.02 18.98 13.37
C LEU A 115 -5.18 19.14 12.08
N GLN A 116 -4.20 20.04 12.10
CA GLN A 116 -3.28 20.23 10.97
C GLN A 116 -2.38 19.00 10.76
N ALA A 117 -1.86 18.42 11.83
CA ALA A 117 -1.06 17.21 11.79
C ALA A 117 -1.87 16.02 11.25
N LEU A 118 -3.12 15.87 11.68
CA LEU A 118 -4.05 14.86 11.20
C LEU A 118 -4.28 14.98 9.69
N ASP A 119 -4.53 16.18 9.18
CA ASP A 119 -4.72 16.43 7.75
C ASP A 119 -3.46 16.11 6.94
N ALA A 120 -2.31 16.52 7.47
CA ALA A 120 -1.02 16.20 6.87
C ALA A 120 -0.75 14.70 6.80
N LEU A 121 -1.06 13.95 7.86
CA LEU A 121 -0.88 12.50 7.91
C LEU A 121 -1.86 11.76 6.99
N ARG A 122 -3.12 12.17 6.92
CA ARG A 122 -4.15 11.49 6.11
C ARG A 122 -3.80 11.40 4.64
N SER A 123 -3.33 12.49 4.04
CA SER A 123 -2.94 12.51 2.63
C SER A 123 -1.76 11.57 2.35
N ARG A 124 -0.81 11.50 3.25
CA ARG A 124 0.37 10.63 3.16
C ARG A 124 0.02 9.16 3.39
N SER A 125 -0.79 8.91 4.42
CA SER A 125 -1.33 7.57 4.73
C SER A 125 -2.09 6.97 3.55
N LEU A 126 -2.90 7.76 2.84
CA LEU A 126 -3.60 7.30 1.64
C LEU A 126 -2.62 6.84 0.55
N ARG A 127 -1.58 7.63 0.28
CA ARG A 127 -0.55 7.29 -0.72
C ARG A 127 0.23 6.04 -0.34
N LEU A 128 0.60 5.90 0.95
CA LEU A 128 1.29 4.72 1.45
C LEU A 128 0.43 3.47 1.32
N ARG A 129 -0.84 3.53 1.71
CA ARG A 129 -1.78 2.40 1.54
C ARG A 129 -1.95 1.99 0.08
N GLN A 130 -2.03 2.95 -0.83
CA GLN A 130 -2.10 2.66 -2.27
C GLN A 130 -0.82 2.00 -2.79
N LEU A 131 0.34 2.37 -2.24
CA LEU A 131 1.61 1.74 -2.61
C LEU A 131 1.67 0.31 -2.07
N VAL A 132 1.35 0.11 -0.80
CA VAL A 132 1.32 -1.22 -0.15
C VAL A 132 0.36 -2.14 -0.90
N GLY A 133 -0.87 -1.71 -1.22
CA GLY A 133 -1.81 -2.53 -1.97
C GLY A 133 -1.28 -2.97 -3.33
N ARG A 134 -0.54 -2.11 -4.05
CA ARG A 134 0.10 -2.52 -5.31
C ARG A 134 1.24 -3.51 -5.12
N VAL A 135 1.98 -3.41 -4.02
CA VAL A 135 3.03 -4.38 -3.67
C VAL A 135 2.39 -5.73 -3.39
N GLU A 136 1.36 -5.79 -2.55
CA GLU A 136 0.62 -7.00 -2.19
C GLU A 136 0.02 -7.69 -3.43
N ASP A 137 -0.61 -6.95 -4.33
CA ASP A 137 -1.14 -7.47 -5.59
C ASP A 137 -0.03 -8.03 -6.49
N THR A 138 1.13 -7.38 -6.52
CA THR A 138 2.29 -7.82 -7.30
C THR A 138 2.89 -9.10 -6.71
N GLU A 139 3.04 -9.17 -5.40
CA GLU A 139 3.51 -10.38 -4.70
C GLU A 139 2.57 -11.56 -4.96
N LEU A 140 1.26 -11.34 -4.91
CA LEU A 140 0.26 -12.35 -5.21
C LEU A 140 0.39 -12.85 -6.65
N ALA A 141 0.57 -11.94 -7.62
CA ALA A 141 0.71 -12.29 -9.03
C ALA A 141 1.99 -13.11 -9.28
N LEU A 142 3.13 -12.67 -8.74
CA LEU A 142 4.39 -13.40 -8.81
C LEU A 142 4.30 -14.78 -8.16
N GLY A 143 3.68 -14.85 -6.97
CA GLY A 143 3.44 -16.11 -6.27
C GLY A 143 2.57 -17.07 -7.07
N SER A 144 1.55 -16.58 -7.76
CA SER A 144 0.69 -17.36 -8.67
C SER A 144 1.47 -17.91 -9.86
N ASP A 145 2.33 -17.11 -10.47
CA ASP A 145 3.14 -17.52 -11.61
C ASP A 145 4.15 -18.60 -11.19
N VAL A 146 4.82 -18.42 -10.05
CA VAL A 146 5.73 -19.41 -9.48
C VAL A 146 4.99 -20.72 -9.16
N MET A 147 3.81 -20.63 -8.56
CA MET A 147 3.01 -21.81 -8.20
C MET A 147 2.57 -22.59 -9.46
N SER A 148 2.13 -21.88 -10.49
CA SER A 148 1.74 -22.50 -11.77
C SER A 148 2.92 -23.22 -12.42
N ALA A 149 4.08 -22.57 -12.49
CA ALA A 149 5.30 -23.19 -13.02
C ALA A 149 5.74 -24.40 -12.20
N ALA A 150 5.63 -24.33 -10.87
CA ALA A 150 5.97 -25.44 -9.98
C ALA A 150 5.02 -26.64 -10.18
N LEU A 151 3.73 -26.42 -10.35
CA LEU A 151 2.74 -27.46 -10.62
C LEU A 151 2.98 -28.15 -11.97
N ASP A 152 3.27 -27.36 -13.00
CA ASP A 152 3.60 -27.87 -14.34
C ASP A 152 4.91 -28.68 -14.30
N GLY A 153 5.93 -28.16 -13.64
CA GLY A 153 7.19 -28.89 -13.42
C GLY A 153 6.98 -30.18 -12.66
N TYR A 154 6.15 -30.20 -11.62
CA TYR A 154 5.81 -31.40 -10.87
C TYR A 154 5.06 -32.44 -11.73
N ALA A 155 4.14 -31.99 -12.58
CA ALA A 155 3.44 -32.87 -13.52
C ALA A 155 4.42 -33.54 -14.49
N LEU A 156 5.39 -32.79 -15.02
CA LEU A 156 6.47 -33.34 -15.87
C LEU A 156 7.32 -34.37 -15.13
N LEU A 157 7.72 -34.09 -13.87
CA LEU A 157 8.46 -35.04 -13.03
C LEU A 157 7.67 -36.33 -12.78
N LYS A 158 6.35 -36.28 -12.69
CA LYS A 158 5.51 -37.49 -12.57
C LYS A 158 5.55 -38.38 -13.80
N VAL A 159 5.61 -37.76 -14.98
CA VAL A 159 5.60 -38.49 -16.26
C VAL A 159 7.00 -39.00 -16.59
N LEU A 160 8.01 -38.18 -16.52
CA LEU A 160 9.38 -38.46 -16.96
C LEU A 160 10.22 -39.13 -15.87
N GLY A 161 9.88 -38.97 -14.60
CA GLY A 161 10.67 -39.43 -13.45
C GLY A 161 10.67 -40.92 -13.22
N LYS A 162 9.81 -41.70 -13.91
CA LYS A 162 9.71 -43.17 -13.74
C LYS A 162 10.92 -43.95 -14.26
N GLY A 163 11.85 -43.32 -14.96
CA GLY A 163 13.01 -43.98 -15.53
C GLY A 163 14.37 -43.29 -15.30
N SER A 164 14.42 -42.17 -14.61
CA SER A 164 15.59 -41.29 -14.59
C SER A 164 16.26 -41.08 -13.22
N GLY A 165 15.95 -41.93 -12.21
CA GLY A 165 16.50 -41.78 -10.85
C GLY A 165 15.93 -40.61 -10.03
N LEU A 166 14.92 -39.90 -10.56
CA LEU A 166 14.27 -38.74 -9.89
C LEU A 166 13.14 -39.15 -8.94
N GLU A 167 12.97 -40.43 -8.65
CA GLU A 167 11.88 -40.91 -7.78
C GLU A 167 11.99 -40.40 -6.34
N ALA A 168 13.21 -40.30 -5.81
CA ALA A 168 13.44 -39.78 -4.48
C ALA A 168 13.00 -38.30 -4.40
N LEU A 169 13.40 -37.47 -5.36
CA LEU A 169 13.03 -36.07 -5.46
C LEU A 169 11.50 -35.88 -5.62
N ARG A 170 10.88 -36.72 -6.45
CA ARG A 170 9.42 -36.71 -6.64
C ARG A 170 8.67 -37.05 -5.34
N LYS A 171 9.17 -38.02 -4.57
CA LYS A 171 8.58 -38.41 -3.28
C LYS A 171 8.72 -37.29 -2.26
N GLU A 172 9.86 -36.64 -2.21
CA GLU A 172 10.12 -35.52 -1.31
C GLU A 172 9.22 -34.29 -1.60
N VAL A 173 9.14 -33.91 -2.88
CA VAL A 173 8.25 -32.81 -3.30
C VAL A 173 6.78 -33.17 -3.10
N GLY A 174 6.38 -34.44 -3.39
CA GLY A 174 5.02 -34.90 -3.22
C GLY A 174 4.56 -34.99 -1.76
N ALA A 175 5.48 -35.20 -0.81
CA ALA A 175 5.17 -35.28 0.62
C ALA A 175 4.57 -33.97 1.18
N ARG A 176 4.93 -32.83 0.60
CA ARG A 176 4.38 -31.52 0.99
C ARG A 176 2.91 -31.33 0.60
N PHE A 177 2.43 -32.07 -0.42
CA PHE A 177 1.05 -32.03 -0.88
C PHE A 177 0.21 -33.18 -0.36
N ALA A 178 0.82 -34.13 0.39
CA ALA A 178 0.09 -35.20 1.03
C ALA A 178 -0.78 -34.61 2.14
N LYS A 179 -2.11 -34.74 2.00
CA LYS A 179 -3.06 -34.37 3.04
C LYS A 179 -2.67 -35.04 4.35
N LYS A 180 -2.47 -34.26 5.43
CA LYS A 180 -2.36 -34.86 6.78
C LYS A 180 -3.57 -35.75 6.97
N PRO A 181 -3.41 -37.04 7.43
CA PRO A 181 -4.55 -37.87 7.75
C PRO A 181 -5.38 -37.15 8.79
N SER A 182 -6.67 -36.94 8.51
CA SER A 182 -7.62 -36.46 9.51
C SER A 182 -7.61 -37.49 10.66
N VAL A 183 -7.30 -37.04 11.86
CA VAL A 183 -7.46 -37.83 13.05
C VAL A 183 -8.95 -38.10 13.16
N GLU A 184 -9.33 -39.33 12.82
CA GLU A 184 -10.68 -39.86 12.98
C GLU A 184 -11.02 -39.77 14.47
N ALA A 185 -12.00 -38.93 14.83
CA ALA A 185 -12.45 -38.79 16.19
C ALA A 185 -12.96 -40.14 16.67
N GLN A 186 -12.21 -40.80 17.55
CA GLN A 186 -12.66 -41.97 18.27
C GLN A 186 -13.94 -41.59 19.05
N LYS A 187 -15.05 -42.13 18.61
CA LYS A 187 -16.30 -42.11 19.37
C LYS A 187 -16.07 -42.82 20.70
N PRO A 188 -16.41 -42.23 21.85
CA PRO A 188 -16.34 -42.95 23.10
C PRO A 188 -17.42 -44.08 23.07
N ALA A 189 -16.97 -45.29 23.35
CA ALA A 189 -17.89 -46.39 23.63
C ALA A 189 -18.68 -46.06 24.90
N VAL A 190 -20.00 -46.09 24.76
CA VAL A 190 -20.93 -45.99 25.91
C VAL A 190 -21.21 -47.44 26.35
N ASP A 191 -20.76 -47.79 27.56
CA ASP A 191 -21.26 -48.91 28.33
C ASP A 191 -22.51 -48.50 29.08
#